data_47070c72b597266d7f1191645c5e0c2f
#
_entry.id   47070c72b597266d7f1191645c5e0c2f
#
_cell.length_a   1.000
_cell.length_b   1.000
_cell.length_c   1.000
_cell.angle_alpha   90.00
_cell.angle_beta   90.00
_cell.angle_gamma   90.00
#
_symmetry.space_group_name_H-M   'P 1'
#
loop_
_entity.id
_entity.type
_entity.pdbx_description
1 polymer ?
#
loop_
_entity_poly.entity_id
_entity_poly.type
_entity_poly.pdbx_seq_one_letter_code
_entity_poly.pdbx_strand_id
1 'polypeptide(L)'
;MRCKLLLFDLDGTLLRTDKTISKVTMQELEKCRERGIMIGVSTSRSEKNSMEFISELNPDVVISSAGALVKYRGTYIYKAEFTKAETKDLIQKAWEICGEDCEITIDTVDEHYWNYKIDPKQQDRSWGDSVYTDFYDFDHESLKMCVEIFDEKAAEKLQQNLSGCDCVRFSDGYWYKFTKKTATKENAILHMCKECGITTDEIAAFGDDYADIGMLKLCGIGVAMGNAIDEVKAVADYVIGNNDNDGIGKYLQNAMMERFQL
;
A
#
# COMPACT_ATOMS: atom_id res chain seq x y z
N MET A 1 -19.24 -3.80 18.88
CA MET A 1 -19.20 -3.50 17.42
C MET A 1 -18.81 -4.80 16.71
N ARG A 2 -19.53 -5.19 15.65
CA ARG A 2 -19.22 -6.41 14.92
C ARG A 2 -18.19 -6.08 13.83
N CYS A 3 -16.94 -6.52 13.98
CA CYS A 3 -15.92 -6.37 12.94
C CYS A 3 -16.28 -7.24 11.73
N LYS A 4 -16.25 -6.67 10.53
CA LYS A 4 -16.53 -7.37 9.27
C LYS A 4 -15.30 -7.49 8.36
N LEU A 5 -14.29 -6.65 8.58
CA LEU A 5 -13.06 -6.64 7.77
C LEU A 5 -11.85 -6.37 8.67
N LEU A 6 -10.82 -7.19 8.54
CA LEU A 6 -9.48 -6.89 9.01
C LEU A 6 -8.66 -6.37 7.82
N LEU A 7 -8.15 -5.15 7.91
CA LEU A 7 -7.42 -4.47 6.84
C LEU A 7 -5.99 -4.20 7.27
N PHE A 8 -5.02 -4.76 6.56
CA PHE A 8 -3.60 -4.72 6.93
C PHE A 8 -2.79 -3.90 5.93
N ASP A 9 -1.91 -3.02 6.40
CA ASP A 9 -0.74 -2.69 5.62
C ASP A 9 0.19 -3.91 5.49
N LEU A 10 1.11 -3.88 4.53
CA LEU A 10 1.99 -5.02 4.26
C LEU A 10 3.36 -4.89 4.94
N ASP A 11 4.16 -3.93 4.48
CA ASP A 11 5.56 -3.83 4.88
C ASP A 11 5.71 -3.27 6.30
N GLY A 12 6.31 -4.04 7.20
CA GLY A 12 6.39 -3.64 8.62
C GLY A 12 5.12 -3.95 9.42
N THR A 13 4.05 -4.38 8.77
CA THR A 13 2.76 -4.73 9.40
C THR A 13 2.45 -6.22 9.24
N LEU A 14 1.85 -6.64 8.13
CA LEU A 14 1.48 -8.04 7.91
C LEU A 14 2.69 -8.91 7.56
N LEU A 15 3.62 -8.34 6.78
CA LEU A 15 4.86 -9.00 6.39
C LEU A 15 5.92 -8.83 7.47
N ARG A 16 6.62 -9.90 7.75
CA ARG A 16 7.88 -9.90 8.51
C ARG A 16 8.99 -9.19 7.71
N THR A 17 10.11 -8.93 8.35
CA THR A 17 11.30 -8.38 7.68
C THR A 17 11.78 -9.27 6.52
N ASP A 18 11.63 -10.60 6.61
CA ASP A 18 11.93 -11.56 5.56
C ASP A 18 10.86 -11.67 4.45
N LYS A 19 9.88 -10.77 4.47
CA LYS A 19 8.75 -10.70 3.52
C LYS A 19 7.81 -11.91 3.54
N THR A 20 7.77 -12.65 4.64
CA THR A 20 6.83 -13.76 4.86
C THR A 20 5.71 -13.36 5.83
N ILE A 21 4.57 -14.04 5.74
CA ILE A 21 3.52 -13.99 6.77
C ILE A 21 3.74 -15.17 7.72
N SER A 22 3.72 -14.91 9.02
CA SER A 22 3.96 -15.99 9.98
C SER A 22 2.84 -17.04 9.97
N LYS A 23 3.19 -18.29 10.25
CA LYS A 23 2.22 -19.38 10.35
C LYS A 23 1.16 -19.13 11.44
N VAL A 24 1.56 -18.49 12.54
CA VAL A 24 0.65 -18.13 13.64
C VAL A 24 -0.38 -17.12 13.14
N THR A 25 0.08 -16.05 12.47
CA THR A 25 -0.82 -15.05 11.88
C THR A 25 -1.77 -15.68 10.85
N MET A 26 -1.26 -16.51 9.91
CA MET A 26 -2.10 -17.18 8.91
C MET A 26 -3.19 -18.04 9.55
N GLN A 27 -2.87 -18.81 10.60
CA GLN A 27 -3.84 -19.63 11.30
C GLN A 27 -4.95 -18.81 11.98
N GLU A 28 -4.60 -17.67 12.57
CA GLU A 28 -5.60 -16.81 13.22
C GLU A 28 -6.47 -16.06 12.18
N LEU A 29 -5.91 -15.67 11.05
CA LEU A 29 -6.68 -15.08 9.95
C LEU A 29 -7.67 -16.08 9.36
N GLU A 30 -7.31 -17.36 9.25
CA GLU A 30 -8.24 -18.39 8.79
C GLU A 30 -9.41 -18.57 9.77
N LYS A 31 -9.14 -18.59 11.08
CA LYS A 31 -10.21 -18.60 12.10
C LYS A 31 -11.13 -17.38 12.02
N CYS A 32 -10.58 -16.21 11.64
CA CYS A 32 -11.40 -15.03 11.40
C CYS A 32 -12.33 -15.22 10.19
N ARG A 33 -11.83 -15.82 9.10
CA ARG A 33 -12.63 -16.16 7.92
C ARG A 33 -13.76 -17.15 8.23
N GLU A 34 -13.47 -18.20 9.00
CA GLU A 34 -14.48 -19.17 9.43
C GLU A 34 -15.65 -18.51 10.17
N ARG A 35 -15.41 -17.35 10.78
CA ARG A 35 -16.42 -16.53 11.46
C ARG A 35 -17.05 -15.45 10.57
N GLY A 36 -16.73 -15.45 9.28
CA GLY A 36 -17.29 -14.54 8.30
C GLY A 36 -16.66 -13.16 8.28
N ILE A 37 -15.44 -13.00 8.84
CA ILE A 37 -14.68 -11.74 8.76
C ILE A 37 -13.85 -11.76 7.48
N MET A 38 -13.98 -10.74 6.66
CA MET A 38 -13.17 -10.55 5.46
C MET A 38 -11.72 -10.16 5.83
N ILE A 39 -10.78 -10.56 4.97
CA ILE A 39 -9.38 -10.19 5.10
C ILE A 39 -9.01 -9.30 3.91
N GLY A 40 -8.42 -8.14 4.19
CA GLY A 40 -7.98 -7.20 3.18
C GLY A 40 -6.55 -6.70 3.43
N VAL A 41 -5.94 -6.20 2.37
CA VAL A 41 -4.65 -5.52 2.43
C VAL A 41 -4.75 -4.12 1.84
N SER A 42 -3.94 -3.18 2.36
CA SER A 42 -3.87 -1.79 1.91
C SER A 42 -2.41 -1.34 1.88
N THR A 43 -1.82 -1.28 0.69
CA THR A 43 -0.37 -1.12 0.52
C THR A 43 0.01 -0.03 -0.49
N SER A 44 1.21 0.53 -0.34
CA SER A 44 1.83 1.39 -1.35
C SER A 44 2.44 0.61 -2.52
N ARG A 45 2.60 -0.71 -2.41
CA ARG A 45 3.05 -1.56 -3.52
C ARG A 45 2.04 -1.61 -4.65
N SER A 46 2.50 -1.90 -5.89
CA SER A 46 1.60 -2.32 -6.97
C SER A 46 0.86 -3.61 -6.58
N GLU A 47 -0.28 -3.88 -7.20
CA GLU A 47 -0.97 -5.15 -6.96
C GLU A 47 -0.06 -6.33 -7.30
N LYS A 48 0.60 -6.28 -8.47
CA LYS A 48 1.50 -7.34 -8.91
C LYS A 48 2.59 -7.64 -7.89
N ASN A 49 3.29 -6.61 -7.42
CA ASN A 49 4.37 -6.77 -6.44
C ASN A 49 3.88 -7.19 -5.06
N SER A 50 2.64 -6.86 -4.69
CA SER A 50 2.06 -7.32 -3.42
C SER A 50 1.63 -8.78 -3.48
N MET A 51 1.06 -9.23 -4.61
CA MET A 51 0.55 -10.60 -4.76
C MET A 51 1.64 -11.66 -4.68
N GLU A 52 2.90 -11.34 -5.00
CA GLU A 52 4.03 -12.25 -4.79
C GLU A 52 4.15 -12.70 -3.33
N PHE A 53 3.81 -11.82 -2.37
CA PHE A 53 3.97 -12.07 -0.94
C PHE A 53 2.68 -12.53 -0.25
N ILE A 54 1.52 -12.23 -0.83
CA ILE A 54 0.21 -12.46 -0.19
C ILE A 54 -0.70 -13.41 -0.95
N SER A 55 -0.18 -14.10 -2.00
CA SER A 55 -0.99 -15.05 -2.78
C SER A 55 -1.61 -16.15 -1.92
N GLU A 56 -0.88 -16.66 -0.93
CA GLU A 56 -1.38 -17.68 0.02
C GLU A 56 -2.48 -17.12 0.95
N LEU A 57 -2.44 -15.82 1.24
CA LEU A 57 -3.47 -15.16 2.04
C LEU A 57 -4.81 -15.11 1.33
N ASN A 58 -4.82 -15.05 -0.01
CA ASN A 58 -6.03 -14.91 -0.84
C ASN A 58 -7.01 -13.85 -0.28
N PRO A 59 -6.62 -12.56 -0.22
CA PRO A 59 -7.40 -11.53 0.43
C PRO A 59 -8.71 -11.24 -0.32
N ASP A 60 -9.79 -10.93 0.42
CA ASP A 60 -11.08 -10.49 -0.15
C ASP A 60 -10.98 -9.10 -0.77
N VAL A 61 -10.12 -8.24 -0.19
CA VAL A 61 -9.90 -6.84 -0.61
C VAL A 61 -8.41 -6.60 -0.80
N VAL A 62 -8.05 -5.99 -1.93
CA VAL A 62 -6.70 -5.47 -2.18
C VAL A 62 -6.79 -3.99 -2.54
N ILE A 63 -6.24 -3.13 -1.68
CA ILE A 63 -5.98 -1.72 -1.95
C ILE A 63 -4.50 -1.61 -2.25
N SER A 64 -4.12 -1.23 -3.47
CA SER A 64 -2.74 -1.17 -3.95
C SER A 64 -2.38 0.19 -4.53
N SER A 65 -1.11 0.36 -4.90
CA SER A 65 -0.55 1.60 -5.45
C SER A 65 -0.95 2.84 -4.63
N ALA A 66 -0.82 2.72 -3.29
CA ALA A 66 -1.14 3.78 -2.32
C ALA A 66 -2.60 4.25 -2.33
N GLY A 67 -3.55 3.36 -2.64
CA GLY A 67 -4.97 3.68 -2.72
C GLY A 67 -5.47 4.05 -4.12
N ALA A 68 -4.62 3.97 -5.14
CA ALA A 68 -5.03 4.24 -6.52
C ALA A 68 -5.86 3.11 -7.15
N LEU A 69 -5.76 1.90 -6.64
CA LEU A 69 -6.48 0.72 -7.16
C LEU A 69 -7.13 -0.05 -6.02
N VAL A 70 -8.40 -0.43 -6.21
CA VAL A 70 -9.12 -1.29 -5.28
C VAL A 70 -9.73 -2.48 -6.02
N LYS A 71 -9.40 -3.67 -5.55
CA LYS A 71 -9.96 -4.93 -6.01
C LYS A 71 -10.74 -5.60 -4.88
N TYR A 72 -11.96 -6.00 -5.16
CA TYR A 72 -12.84 -6.74 -4.25
C TYR A 72 -13.26 -8.05 -4.90
N ARG A 73 -12.92 -9.16 -4.27
CA ARG A 73 -13.22 -10.52 -4.75
C ARG A 73 -12.94 -10.72 -6.24
N GLY A 74 -11.76 -10.26 -6.68
CA GLY A 74 -11.30 -10.40 -8.06
C GLY A 74 -11.78 -9.33 -9.04
N THR A 75 -12.67 -8.40 -8.64
CA THR A 75 -13.18 -7.35 -9.49
C THR A 75 -12.61 -5.98 -9.09
N TYR A 76 -12.12 -5.20 -10.05
CA TYR A 76 -11.72 -3.82 -9.80
C TYR A 76 -12.94 -2.93 -9.61
N ILE A 77 -13.04 -2.28 -8.44
CA ILE A 77 -14.17 -1.45 -8.03
C ILE A 77 -13.84 0.04 -7.93
N TYR A 78 -12.55 0.38 -7.93
CA TYR A 78 -12.08 1.77 -7.92
C TYR A 78 -10.72 1.88 -8.58
N LYS A 79 -10.52 2.96 -9.35
CA LYS A 79 -9.25 3.33 -9.97
C LYS A 79 -9.08 4.85 -9.95
N ALA A 80 -7.91 5.31 -9.55
CA ALA A 80 -7.47 6.69 -9.65
C ALA A 80 -6.27 6.75 -10.61
N GLU A 81 -6.54 6.58 -11.91
CA GLU A 81 -5.52 6.48 -12.95
C GLU A 81 -5.21 7.85 -13.57
N PHE A 82 -3.94 8.08 -13.87
CA PHE A 82 -3.53 9.08 -14.84
C PHE A 82 -3.80 8.56 -16.25
N THR A 83 -4.35 9.41 -17.11
CA THR A 83 -4.46 9.11 -18.53
C THR A 83 -3.07 8.93 -19.16
N LYS A 84 -2.98 8.30 -20.33
CA LYS A 84 -1.72 8.19 -21.09
C LYS A 84 -1.02 9.54 -21.29
N ALA A 85 -1.78 10.59 -21.59
CA ALA A 85 -1.24 11.92 -21.77
C ALA A 85 -0.68 12.51 -20.46
N GLU A 86 -1.40 12.35 -19.35
CA GLU A 86 -0.91 12.73 -18.02
C GLU A 86 0.33 11.94 -17.63
N THR A 87 0.37 10.64 -17.90
CA THR A 87 1.53 9.78 -17.61
C THR A 87 2.77 10.24 -18.38
N LYS A 88 2.63 10.56 -19.68
CA LYS A 88 3.72 11.11 -20.49
C LYS A 88 4.20 12.46 -19.95
N ASP A 89 3.29 13.34 -19.53
CA ASP A 89 3.62 14.65 -18.94
C ASP A 89 4.38 14.46 -17.59
N LEU A 90 3.98 13.48 -16.76
CA LEU A 90 4.69 13.13 -15.53
C LEU A 90 6.14 12.72 -15.81
N ILE A 91 6.35 11.80 -16.76
CA ILE A 91 7.68 11.32 -17.15
C ILE A 91 8.53 12.47 -17.70
N GLN A 92 7.99 13.25 -18.63
CA GLN A 92 8.69 14.36 -19.23
C GLN A 92 9.13 15.41 -18.20
N LYS A 93 8.26 15.77 -17.26
CA LYS A 93 8.59 16.72 -16.19
C LYS A 93 9.63 16.16 -15.21
N ALA A 94 9.58 14.86 -14.92
CA ALA A 94 10.63 14.23 -14.13
C ALA A 94 11.98 14.34 -14.82
N TRP A 95 12.08 14.07 -16.12
CA TRP A 95 13.31 14.21 -16.89
C TRP A 95 13.79 15.67 -17.00
N GLU A 96 12.90 16.62 -17.26
CA GLU A 96 13.24 18.05 -17.35
C GLU A 96 13.80 18.63 -16.04
N ILE A 97 13.39 18.09 -14.90
CA ILE A 97 13.72 18.63 -13.58
C ILE A 97 14.83 17.84 -12.91
N CYS A 98 14.78 16.50 -13.00
CA CYS A 98 15.69 15.60 -12.30
C CYS A 98 16.80 15.03 -13.21
N GLY A 99 16.69 15.22 -14.56
CA GLY A 99 17.59 14.65 -15.56
C GLY A 99 17.01 13.38 -16.19
N GLU A 100 17.40 13.11 -17.45
CA GLU A 100 16.92 11.92 -18.20
C GLU A 100 17.44 10.58 -17.63
N ASP A 101 18.45 10.64 -16.78
CA ASP A 101 19.05 9.50 -16.09
C ASP A 101 18.44 9.23 -14.70
N CYS A 102 17.45 10.03 -14.26
CA CYS A 102 16.78 9.78 -12.99
C CYS A 102 16.04 8.42 -13.03
N GLU A 103 16.06 7.73 -11.90
CA GLU A 103 15.32 6.49 -11.79
C GLU A 103 13.83 6.76 -11.60
N ILE A 104 13.03 6.08 -12.43
CA ILE A 104 11.57 6.17 -12.43
C ILE A 104 10.98 4.77 -12.33
N THR A 105 9.97 4.60 -11.48
CA THR A 105 9.07 3.46 -11.52
C THR A 105 7.65 3.91 -11.81
N ILE A 106 6.89 3.10 -12.54
CA ILE A 106 5.47 3.34 -12.83
C ILE A 106 4.67 2.07 -12.55
N ASP A 107 3.61 2.23 -11.73
CA ASP A 107 2.59 1.20 -11.57
C ASP A 107 1.47 1.44 -12.59
N THR A 108 1.12 0.39 -13.33
CA THR A 108 -0.12 0.28 -14.08
C THR A 108 -1.05 -0.74 -13.38
N VAL A 109 -2.21 -1.01 -13.94
CA VAL A 109 -3.10 -2.06 -13.41
C VAL A 109 -2.43 -3.44 -13.50
N ASP A 110 -1.67 -3.68 -14.57
CA ASP A 110 -1.17 -5.01 -14.91
C ASP A 110 0.29 -5.23 -14.53
N GLU A 111 1.11 -4.15 -14.55
CA GLU A 111 2.55 -4.26 -14.43
C GLU A 111 3.17 -3.16 -13.55
N HIS A 112 4.35 -3.46 -13.02
CA HIS A 112 5.27 -2.51 -12.41
C HIS A 112 6.46 -2.31 -13.33
N TYR A 113 6.66 -1.09 -13.83
CA TYR A 113 7.73 -0.72 -14.75
C TYR A 113 8.83 0.04 -14.04
N TRP A 114 10.09 -0.17 -14.49
CA TRP A 114 11.26 0.52 -13.96
C TRP A 114 12.30 0.73 -15.06
N ASN A 115 12.94 1.90 -15.08
CA ASN A 115 14.01 2.20 -16.06
C ASN A 115 15.41 1.78 -15.57
N TYR A 116 15.53 1.15 -14.42
CA TYR A 116 16.79 0.64 -13.92
C TYR A 116 17.12 -0.72 -14.50
N LYS A 117 18.37 -0.85 -15.02
CA LYS A 117 18.90 -2.12 -15.51
C LYS A 117 19.63 -2.83 -14.40
N ILE A 118 18.92 -3.65 -13.63
CA ILE A 118 19.52 -4.51 -12.61
C ILE A 118 20.14 -5.75 -13.30
N ASP A 119 21.38 -6.12 -12.91
CA ASP A 119 21.87 -7.46 -13.18
C ASP A 119 20.94 -8.47 -12.49
N PRO A 120 20.31 -9.41 -13.23
CA PRO A 120 19.39 -10.39 -12.65
C PRO A 120 19.98 -11.20 -11.48
N LYS A 121 21.31 -11.28 -11.37
CA LYS A 121 22.00 -11.95 -10.27
C LYS A 121 22.10 -11.10 -9.00
N GLN A 122 21.88 -9.79 -9.11
CA GLN A 122 21.98 -8.82 -8.01
C GLN A 122 20.61 -8.22 -7.65
N GLN A 123 19.55 -8.68 -8.30
CA GLN A 123 18.21 -8.16 -8.09
C GLN A 123 17.75 -8.42 -6.66
N ASP A 124 17.49 -7.35 -5.93
CA ASP A 124 16.76 -7.41 -4.66
C ASP A 124 15.27 -7.65 -4.97
N ARG A 125 14.80 -8.87 -4.75
CA ARG A 125 13.39 -9.25 -4.96
C ARG A 125 12.46 -8.86 -3.81
N SER A 126 12.98 -8.21 -2.79
CA SER A 126 12.16 -7.80 -1.63
C SER A 126 11.04 -6.82 -2.01
N TRP A 127 11.19 -6.12 -3.15
CA TRP A 127 10.20 -5.19 -3.69
C TRP A 127 9.33 -5.77 -4.81
N GLY A 128 9.52 -7.03 -5.19
CA GLY A 128 8.83 -7.70 -6.29
C GLY A 128 9.53 -7.53 -7.65
N ASP A 129 8.96 -8.16 -8.68
CA ASP A 129 9.50 -8.09 -10.04
C ASP A 129 9.07 -6.79 -10.74
N SER A 130 9.91 -6.34 -11.70
CA SER A 130 9.64 -5.17 -12.53
C SER A 130 9.91 -5.48 -14.00
N VAL A 131 9.18 -4.81 -14.89
CA VAL A 131 9.43 -4.82 -16.34
C VAL A 131 10.32 -3.62 -16.67
N TYR A 132 11.49 -3.90 -17.26
CA TYR A 132 12.37 -2.83 -17.71
C TYR A 132 11.77 -2.06 -18.88
N THR A 133 11.83 -0.73 -18.81
CA THR A 133 11.52 0.20 -19.92
C THR A 133 12.36 1.46 -19.78
N ASP A 134 12.73 2.08 -20.91
CA ASP A 134 13.39 3.38 -20.92
C ASP A 134 12.40 4.57 -20.88
N PHE A 135 11.11 4.28 -20.89
CA PHE A 135 9.99 5.22 -20.89
C PHE A 135 9.84 6.13 -22.11
N TYR A 136 10.73 6.13 -23.13
CA TYR A 136 10.61 7.01 -24.29
C TYR A 136 9.30 6.82 -25.08
N ASP A 137 8.90 5.56 -25.30
CA ASP A 137 7.68 5.20 -26.01
C ASP A 137 6.57 4.70 -25.07
N PHE A 138 6.61 5.10 -23.79
CA PHE A 138 5.64 4.62 -22.80
C PHE A 138 4.23 5.15 -23.09
N ASP A 139 3.28 4.25 -23.40
CA ASP A 139 1.91 4.57 -23.82
C ASP A 139 0.88 3.83 -22.99
N HIS A 140 0.97 3.95 -21.66
CA HIS A 140 0.05 3.35 -20.70
C HIS A 140 -0.57 4.40 -19.77
N GLU A 141 -1.77 4.10 -19.29
CA GLU A 141 -2.33 4.75 -18.10
C GLU A 141 -1.54 4.32 -16.88
N SER A 142 -1.43 5.16 -15.86
CA SER A 142 -0.66 4.82 -14.67
C SER A 142 -1.42 5.13 -13.38
N LEU A 143 -1.18 4.33 -12.37
CA LEU A 143 -1.75 4.49 -11.03
C LEU A 143 -0.84 5.35 -10.14
N LYS A 144 0.45 5.15 -10.30
CA LYS A 144 1.50 5.77 -9.48
C LYS A 144 2.78 5.88 -10.28
N MET A 145 3.50 6.99 -10.12
CA MET A 145 4.90 7.14 -10.52
C MET A 145 5.74 7.36 -9.27
N CYS A 146 6.91 6.72 -9.18
CA CYS A 146 7.92 7.09 -8.21
C CYS A 146 9.18 7.55 -8.95
N VAL A 147 9.86 8.55 -8.38
CA VAL A 147 11.11 9.11 -8.90
C VAL A 147 12.13 9.14 -7.77
N GLU A 148 13.36 8.67 -8.02
CA GLU A 148 14.45 8.84 -7.08
C GLU A 148 15.05 10.22 -7.24
N ILE A 149 15.01 11.06 -6.18
CA ILE A 149 15.40 12.46 -6.22
C ILE A 149 16.30 12.79 -5.04
N PHE A 150 17.58 13.01 -5.30
CA PHE A 150 18.59 13.33 -4.25
C PHE A 150 18.60 14.82 -3.86
N ASP A 151 18.08 15.71 -4.71
CA ASP A 151 17.99 17.16 -4.44
C ASP A 151 16.57 17.54 -4.03
N GLU A 152 16.41 17.98 -2.78
CA GLU A 152 15.11 18.40 -2.25
C GLU A 152 14.49 19.56 -3.04
N LYS A 153 15.31 20.49 -3.60
CA LYS A 153 14.79 21.57 -4.44
C LYS A 153 14.22 21.07 -5.76
N ALA A 154 14.83 20.03 -6.33
CA ALA A 154 14.26 19.37 -7.51
C ALA A 154 12.94 18.69 -7.19
N ALA A 155 12.82 18.05 -6.02
CA ALA A 155 11.58 17.43 -5.57
C ALA A 155 10.45 18.48 -5.38
N GLU A 156 10.75 19.61 -4.70
CA GLU A 156 9.81 20.72 -4.54
C GLU A 156 9.38 21.29 -5.90
N LYS A 157 10.33 21.50 -6.81
CA LYS A 157 10.06 21.99 -8.15
C LYS A 157 9.17 21.03 -8.95
N LEU A 158 9.45 19.73 -8.89
CA LEU A 158 8.65 18.72 -9.56
C LEU A 158 7.22 18.71 -9.00
N GLN A 159 7.06 18.73 -7.67
CA GLN A 159 5.76 18.81 -7.02
C GLN A 159 4.96 20.04 -7.44
N GLN A 160 5.59 21.21 -7.51
CA GLN A 160 4.93 22.46 -7.95
C GLN A 160 4.46 22.39 -9.41
N ASN A 161 5.23 21.72 -10.28
CA ASN A 161 4.87 21.55 -11.70
C ASN A 161 3.80 20.48 -11.93
N LEU A 162 3.57 19.60 -10.97
CA LEU A 162 2.57 18.52 -11.01
C LEU A 162 1.37 18.83 -10.10
N SER A 163 0.75 19.99 -10.26
CA SER A 163 -0.31 20.51 -9.37
C SER A 163 -1.54 19.59 -9.23
N GLY A 164 -1.77 18.68 -10.17
CA GLY A 164 -2.82 17.66 -10.14
C GLY A 164 -2.51 16.44 -9.28
N CYS A 165 -1.25 16.30 -8.84
CA CYS A 165 -0.75 15.16 -8.10
C CYS A 165 -0.65 15.43 -6.60
N ASP A 166 -0.69 14.35 -5.82
CA ASP A 166 -0.14 14.30 -4.49
C ASP A 166 1.32 13.83 -4.57
N CYS A 167 2.20 14.39 -3.75
CA CYS A 167 3.61 14.07 -3.71
C CYS A 167 4.03 13.73 -2.28
N VAL A 168 4.52 12.53 -2.07
CA VAL A 168 4.96 12.05 -0.75
C VAL A 168 6.34 11.40 -0.87
N ARG A 169 7.30 11.84 -0.03
CA ARG A 169 8.58 11.14 0.12
C ARG A 169 8.38 9.88 0.95
N PHE A 170 8.98 8.77 0.57
CA PHE A 170 9.06 7.59 1.44
C PHE A 170 9.99 7.83 2.63
N SER A 171 9.71 7.17 3.74
CA SER A 171 10.51 7.28 4.97
C SER A 171 11.94 6.76 4.81
N ASP A 172 12.14 5.80 3.91
CA ASP A 172 13.43 5.21 3.56
C ASP A 172 13.91 5.69 2.18
N GLY A 173 15.09 6.30 2.12
CA GLY A 173 15.75 6.69 0.89
C GLY A 173 15.30 8.02 0.28
N TYR A 174 15.49 8.14 -1.03
CA TYR A 174 15.30 9.36 -1.81
C TYR A 174 14.15 9.25 -2.82
N TRP A 175 13.26 8.28 -2.63
CA TRP A 175 12.12 8.05 -3.50
C TRP A 175 10.94 8.95 -3.15
N TYR A 176 10.36 9.57 -4.17
CA TYR A 176 9.15 10.39 -4.08
C TYR A 176 8.05 9.76 -4.90
N LYS A 177 6.90 9.57 -4.29
CA LYS A 177 5.70 8.99 -4.90
C LYS A 177 4.81 10.12 -5.42
N PHE A 178 4.33 9.98 -6.64
CA PHE A 178 3.34 10.84 -7.28
C PHE A 178 2.11 10.01 -7.63
N THR A 179 0.95 10.42 -7.11
CA THR A 179 -0.35 9.79 -7.34
C THR A 179 -1.40 10.87 -7.61
N LYS A 180 -2.56 10.50 -8.15
CA LYS A 180 -3.69 11.44 -8.13
C LYS A 180 -4.05 11.80 -6.70
N LYS A 181 -4.51 13.03 -6.45
CA LYS A 181 -4.92 13.50 -5.11
C LYS A 181 -6.04 12.65 -4.49
N THR A 182 -6.81 11.95 -5.31
CA THR A 182 -7.84 11.02 -4.87
C THR A 182 -7.31 9.63 -4.52
N ALA A 183 -6.04 9.33 -4.82
CA ALA A 183 -5.40 8.04 -4.54
C ALA A 183 -4.80 8.07 -3.13
N THR A 184 -5.64 7.90 -2.13
CA THR A 184 -5.25 7.73 -0.72
C THR A 184 -5.86 6.46 -0.15
N LYS A 185 -5.24 5.87 0.87
CA LYS A 185 -5.78 4.67 1.54
C LYS A 185 -7.20 4.95 2.06
N GLU A 186 -7.44 6.14 2.61
CA GLU A 186 -8.75 6.54 3.16
C GLU A 186 -9.83 6.59 2.09
N ASN A 187 -9.54 7.24 0.96
CA ASN A 187 -10.53 7.36 -0.12
C ASN A 187 -10.83 5.99 -0.76
N ALA A 188 -9.80 5.15 -0.91
CA ALA A 188 -9.96 3.76 -1.36
C ALA A 188 -10.86 2.95 -0.40
N ILE A 189 -10.68 3.10 0.92
CA ILE A 189 -11.51 2.46 1.94
C ILE A 189 -12.96 2.92 1.84
N LEU A 190 -13.21 4.22 1.65
CA LEU A 190 -14.58 4.75 1.51
C LEU A 190 -15.28 4.17 0.27
N HIS A 191 -14.58 4.07 -0.86
CA HIS A 191 -15.11 3.41 -2.07
C HIS A 191 -15.37 1.92 -1.83
N MET A 192 -14.43 1.22 -1.22
CA MET A 192 -14.58 -0.19 -0.86
C MET A 192 -15.78 -0.41 0.07
N CYS A 193 -15.95 0.39 1.10
CA CYS A 193 -17.08 0.30 2.03
C CYS A 193 -18.43 0.38 1.32
N LYS A 194 -18.55 1.30 0.37
CA LYS A 194 -19.77 1.46 -0.43
C LYS A 194 -20.11 0.22 -1.25
N GLU A 195 -19.11 -0.36 -1.90
CA GLU A 195 -19.29 -1.55 -2.76
C GLU A 195 -19.48 -2.85 -1.95
N CYS A 196 -18.82 -2.95 -0.79
CA CYS A 196 -18.94 -4.12 0.09
C CYS A 196 -20.16 -4.07 1.02
N GLY A 197 -20.86 -2.94 1.10
CA GLY A 197 -22.00 -2.77 2.01
C GLY A 197 -21.63 -2.81 3.50
N ILE A 198 -20.45 -2.29 3.85
CA ILE A 198 -19.96 -2.14 5.22
C ILE A 198 -19.67 -0.68 5.53
N THR A 199 -19.51 -0.36 6.81
CA THR A 199 -19.10 0.98 7.26
C THR A 199 -17.63 0.95 7.72
N THR A 200 -16.99 2.10 7.78
CA THR A 200 -15.63 2.22 8.34
C THR A 200 -15.57 1.73 9.79
N ASP A 201 -16.64 1.94 10.57
CA ASP A 201 -16.73 1.44 11.94
C ASP A 201 -16.69 -0.09 12.07
N GLU A 202 -16.95 -0.83 11.00
CA GLU A 202 -16.90 -2.30 10.97
C GLU A 202 -15.54 -2.84 10.51
N ILE A 203 -14.50 -1.97 10.43
CA ILE A 203 -13.13 -2.31 10.00
C ILE A 203 -12.17 -2.18 11.18
N ALA A 204 -11.31 -3.18 11.35
CA ALA A 204 -10.10 -3.06 12.15
C ALA A 204 -8.89 -2.93 11.19
N ALA A 205 -8.19 -1.80 11.25
CA ALA A 205 -7.06 -1.47 10.40
C ALA A 205 -5.74 -1.59 11.17
N PHE A 206 -4.70 -2.12 10.52
CA PHE A 206 -3.38 -2.35 11.08
C PHE A 206 -2.33 -1.63 10.24
N GLY A 207 -1.38 -0.95 10.89
CA GLY A 207 -0.35 -0.17 10.19
C GLY A 207 0.85 0.17 11.07
N ASP A 208 1.90 0.73 10.44
CA ASP A 208 3.15 1.06 11.15
C ASP A 208 3.82 2.36 10.68
N ASP A 209 3.50 2.90 9.49
CA ASP A 209 4.18 4.08 8.95
C ASP A 209 3.20 5.26 8.69
N TYR A 210 3.72 6.41 8.36
CA TYR A 210 2.98 7.65 8.07
C TYR A 210 1.80 7.45 7.13
N ALA A 211 1.95 6.59 6.12
CA ALA A 211 0.90 6.28 5.15
C ALA A 211 -0.34 5.62 5.76
N ASP A 212 -0.25 5.12 6.99
CA ASP A 212 -1.32 4.40 7.68
C ASP A 212 -2.13 5.26 8.63
N ILE A 213 -1.60 6.43 9.02
CA ILE A 213 -2.23 7.31 10.01
C ILE A 213 -3.69 7.61 9.66
N GLY A 214 -3.94 7.96 8.39
CA GLY A 214 -5.29 8.27 7.93
C GLY A 214 -6.21 7.04 7.97
N MET A 215 -5.72 5.88 7.56
CA MET A 215 -6.44 4.62 7.61
C MET A 215 -6.80 4.22 9.04
N LEU A 216 -5.84 4.30 9.98
CA LEU A 216 -6.08 3.96 11.38
C LEU A 216 -7.13 4.88 12.04
N LYS A 217 -7.10 6.18 11.72
CA LYS A 217 -8.08 7.16 12.23
C LYS A 217 -9.47 7.01 11.63
N LEU A 218 -9.55 6.53 10.38
CA LEU A 218 -10.81 6.39 9.65
C LEU A 218 -11.60 5.16 10.08
N CYS A 219 -10.90 4.07 10.39
CA CYS A 219 -11.50 2.78 10.71
C CYS A 219 -11.97 2.72 12.17
N GLY A 220 -12.95 1.86 12.45
CA GLY A 220 -13.56 1.74 13.78
C GLY A 220 -12.58 1.23 14.85
N ILE A 221 -11.53 0.52 14.45
CA ILE A 221 -10.42 0.10 15.32
C ILE A 221 -9.12 0.34 14.55
N GLY A 222 -8.28 1.23 15.07
CA GLY A 222 -6.91 1.46 14.58
C GLY A 222 -5.89 0.73 15.45
N VAL A 223 -5.05 -0.11 14.85
CA VAL A 223 -4.05 -0.93 15.54
C VAL A 223 -2.65 -0.60 15.01
N ALA A 224 -1.78 -0.09 15.84
CA ALA A 224 -0.37 0.15 15.54
C ALA A 224 0.47 -1.08 15.86
N MET A 225 1.41 -1.40 14.97
CA MET A 225 2.44 -2.41 15.25
C MET A 225 3.43 -1.92 16.30
N GLY A 226 4.06 -2.83 17.04
CA GLY A 226 5.07 -2.49 18.04
C GLY A 226 6.33 -1.83 17.46
N ASN A 227 6.65 -2.15 16.20
CA ASN A 227 7.70 -1.51 15.40
C ASN A 227 7.26 -0.20 14.71
N ALA A 228 5.99 0.20 14.83
CA ALA A 228 5.48 1.43 14.21
C ALA A 228 6.21 2.68 14.73
N ILE A 229 6.21 3.73 13.93
CA ILE A 229 6.67 5.06 14.35
C ILE A 229 5.78 5.63 15.46
N ASP A 230 6.30 6.56 16.23
CA ASP A 230 5.59 7.11 17.39
C ASP A 230 4.30 7.86 17.00
N GLU A 231 4.29 8.51 15.83
CA GLU A 231 3.13 9.22 15.30
C GLU A 231 1.96 8.26 14.99
N VAL A 232 2.24 7.05 14.52
CA VAL A 232 1.24 6.01 14.29
C VAL A 232 0.72 5.45 15.61
N LYS A 233 1.62 5.16 16.57
CA LYS A 233 1.24 4.71 17.92
C LYS A 233 0.37 5.73 18.65
N ALA A 234 0.64 7.01 18.44
CA ALA A 234 -0.10 8.10 19.10
C ALA A 234 -1.58 8.22 18.62
N VAL A 235 -1.91 7.72 17.44
CA VAL A 235 -3.26 7.81 16.88
C VAL A 235 -4.04 6.50 16.93
N ALA A 236 -3.39 5.40 17.24
CA ALA A 236 -3.99 4.07 17.27
C ALA A 236 -4.78 3.84 18.58
N ASP A 237 -5.84 3.04 18.50
CA ASP A 237 -6.58 2.58 19.69
C ASP A 237 -5.78 1.53 20.48
N TYR A 238 -4.96 0.75 19.77
CA TYR A 238 -4.13 -0.30 20.36
C TYR A 238 -2.73 -0.30 19.76
N VAL A 239 -1.72 -0.59 20.60
CA VAL A 239 -0.36 -0.91 20.17
C VAL A 239 -0.12 -2.38 20.52
N ILE A 240 0.28 -3.17 19.51
CA ILE A 240 0.46 -4.62 19.62
C ILE A 240 1.95 -5.01 19.53
N GLY A 241 2.25 -6.31 19.39
CA GLY A 241 3.63 -6.78 19.19
C GLY A 241 4.19 -6.39 17.81
N ASN A 242 5.52 -6.60 17.63
CA ASN A 242 6.19 -6.33 16.36
C ASN A 242 5.77 -7.36 15.29
N ASN A 243 5.90 -6.97 14.02
CA ASN A 243 5.66 -7.83 12.86
C ASN A 243 6.51 -9.13 12.88
N ASP A 244 7.77 -9.07 13.28
CA ASP A 244 8.66 -10.25 13.36
C ASP A 244 8.34 -11.20 14.54
N ASN A 245 7.56 -10.75 15.51
CA ASN A 245 7.23 -11.49 16.72
C ASN A 245 5.77 -11.97 16.80
N ASP A 246 5.13 -12.22 15.66
CA ASP A 246 3.73 -12.65 15.56
C ASP A 246 2.74 -11.68 16.22
N GLY A 247 3.02 -10.38 16.17
CA GLY A 247 2.20 -9.35 16.85
C GLY A 247 0.73 -9.42 16.49
N ILE A 248 0.39 -9.53 15.20
CA ILE A 248 -0.98 -9.67 14.72
C ILE A 248 -1.61 -10.98 15.20
N GLY A 249 -0.94 -12.12 14.99
CA GLY A 249 -1.49 -13.43 15.40
C GLY A 249 -1.82 -13.49 16.89
N LYS A 250 -0.89 -13.04 17.74
CA LYS A 250 -1.10 -12.98 19.20
C LYS A 250 -2.22 -12.02 19.59
N TYR A 251 -2.33 -10.87 18.92
CA TYR A 251 -3.41 -9.94 19.17
C TYR A 251 -4.77 -10.54 18.81
N LEU A 252 -4.89 -11.18 17.64
CA LEU A 252 -6.12 -11.80 17.20
C LEU A 252 -6.55 -12.95 18.13
N GLN A 253 -5.63 -13.76 18.64
CA GLN A 253 -5.93 -14.80 19.64
C GLN A 253 -6.62 -14.23 20.87
N ASN A 254 -6.14 -13.11 21.38
CA ASN A 254 -6.70 -12.45 22.56
C ASN A 254 -7.99 -11.67 22.24
N ALA A 255 -8.01 -10.93 21.14
CA ALA A 255 -9.14 -10.11 20.73
C ALA A 255 -10.37 -10.95 20.37
N MET A 256 -10.19 -12.13 19.80
CA MET A 256 -11.29 -13.07 19.46
C MET A 256 -12.01 -13.59 20.70
N MET A 257 -11.32 -13.64 21.83
CA MET A 257 -11.93 -14.09 23.10
C MET A 257 -12.72 -12.98 23.81
N GLU A 258 -12.32 -11.71 23.63
CA GLU A 258 -12.79 -10.61 24.49
C GLU A 258 -13.54 -9.47 23.77
N ARG A 259 -13.25 -9.20 22.52
CA ARG A 259 -13.59 -7.88 21.91
C ARG A 259 -14.32 -7.92 20.57
N PHE A 260 -14.07 -8.89 19.73
CA PHE A 260 -14.90 -9.08 18.55
C PHE A 260 -16.15 -9.86 18.99
N GLN A 261 -17.24 -9.13 19.33
CA GLN A 261 -18.55 -9.77 19.49
C GLN A 261 -18.95 -10.35 18.13
N LEU A 262 -18.64 -11.59 17.97
CA LEU A 262 -18.92 -12.43 16.81
C LEU A 262 -20.28 -13.06 16.95
#